data_43458005a111596adf2716295f3159b8
#
_entry.id   43458005a111596adf2716295f3159b8
#
_cell.length_a   1.000
_cell.length_b   1.000
_cell.length_c   1.000
_cell.angle_alpha   90.00
_cell.angle_beta   90.00
_cell.angle_gamma   90.00
#
_symmetry.space_group_name_H-M   'P 1'
#
loop_
_entity.id
_entity.type
_entity.pdbx_description
1 polymer ?
#
loop_
_entity_poly.entity_id
_entity_poly.type
_entity_poly.pdbx_seq_one_letter_code
_entity_poly.pdbx_strand_id
1 'polypeptide(L)'
;MLISLIISKFIAGFGGTALPGLIGLRLTPTLINQIVKKNKLASVVVTGTNGKTTTSRLLGAVLTESKINFCHNRSGSNLLRGIATALINQSNWLGKIKSKLAICEVDEAAAPAAIRALKPKIIVFTNISRDQLDRYGEVDHLLKRWPGCR
;
A
#
# COMPACT_ATOMS: atom_id res chain seq x y z
N MET A 1 -9.72 13.86 -7.65
CA MET A 1 -8.95 13.62 -6.42
C MET A 1 -9.57 14.29 -5.18
N LEU A 2 -9.76 15.61 -5.16
CA LEU A 2 -10.19 16.29 -3.91
C LEU A 2 -11.57 15.81 -3.43
N ILE A 3 -12.56 15.73 -4.31
CA ILE A 3 -13.90 15.26 -3.98
C ILE A 3 -13.89 13.82 -3.47
N SER A 4 -13.21 12.91 -4.16
CA SER A 4 -13.10 11.52 -3.73
C SER A 4 -12.38 11.38 -2.38
N LEU A 5 -11.37 12.21 -2.13
CA LEU A 5 -10.66 12.25 -0.86
C LEU A 5 -11.57 12.75 0.28
N ILE A 6 -12.34 13.81 0.07
CA ILE A 6 -13.26 14.36 1.06
C ILE A 6 -14.34 13.32 1.44
N ILE A 7 -14.97 12.70 0.44
CA ILE A 7 -15.97 11.66 0.67
C ILE A 7 -15.36 10.48 1.43
N SER A 8 -14.18 10.02 1.02
CA SER A 8 -13.50 8.89 1.67
C SER A 8 -13.08 9.22 3.11
N LYS A 9 -12.67 10.45 3.40
CA LYS A 9 -12.33 10.89 4.77
C LYS A 9 -13.56 10.99 5.65
N PHE A 10 -14.67 11.48 5.13
CA PHE A 10 -15.91 11.51 5.87
C PHE A 10 -16.32 10.09 6.29
N ILE A 11 -16.21 9.13 5.38
CA ILE A 11 -16.52 7.72 5.65
C ILE A 11 -15.50 7.10 6.62
N ALA A 12 -14.23 7.50 6.58
CA ALA A 12 -13.23 7.05 7.55
C ALA A 12 -13.61 7.36 9.00
N GLY A 13 -14.35 8.42 9.24
CA GLY A 13 -14.87 8.78 10.56
C GLY A 13 -15.90 7.79 11.12
N PHE A 14 -16.55 6.97 10.28
CA PHE A 14 -17.51 5.95 10.71
C PHE A 14 -16.89 4.58 11.01
N GLY A 15 -15.57 4.45 10.91
CA GLY A 15 -14.85 3.19 11.15
C GLY A 15 -14.75 2.31 9.89
N GLY A 16 -13.90 1.28 9.99
CA GLY A 16 -13.64 0.34 8.89
C GLY A 16 -12.24 0.48 8.29
N THR A 17 -11.54 -0.65 8.22
CA THR A 17 -10.12 -0.68 7.84
C THR A 17 -9.84 -0.53 6.34
N ALA A 18 -10.84 -0.76 5.49
CA ALA A 18 -10.65 -0.76 4.03
C ALA A 18 -11.72 0.01 3.24
N LEU A 19 -12.81 0.42 3.90
CA LEU A 19 -13.95 1.07 3.24
C LEU A 19 -13.60 2.44 2.63
N PRO A 20 -12.85 3.33 3.32
CA PRO A 20 -12.46 4.62 2.76
C PRO A 20 -11.64 4.46 1.48
N GLY A 21 -10.69 3.52 1.48
CA GLY A 21 -9.87 3.23 0.31
C GLY A 21 -10.65 2.62 -0.85
N LEU A 22 -11.62 1.73 -0.55
CA LEU A 22 -12.49 1.15 -1.56
C LEU A 22 -13.29 2.22 -2.30
N ILE A 23 -13.93 3.12 -1.55
CA ILE A 23 -14.74 4.21 -2.11
C ILE A 23 -13.85 5.21 -2.85
N GLY A 24 -12.72 5.58 -2.24
CA GLY A 24 -11.76 6.47 -2.87
C GLY A 24 -11.26 5.96 -4.22
N LEU A 25 -10.95 4.66 -4.32
CA LEU A 25 -10.49 4.02 -5.56
C LEU A 25 -11.63 3.84 -6.58
N ARG A 26 -12.88 3.61 -6.14
CA ARG A 26 -14.04 3.57 -7.03
C ARG A 26 -14.30 4.93 -7.69
N LEU A 27 -14.22 6.01 -6.91
CA LEU A 27 -14.42 7.37 -7.41
C LEU A 27 -13.23 7.89 -8.22
N THR A 28 -12.02 7.46 -7.85
CA THR A 28 -10.77 7.87 -8.52
C THR A 28 -9.79 6.69 -8.53
N PRO A 29 -9.78 5.87 -9.60
CA PRO A 29 -8.88 4.71 -9.69
C PRO A 29 -7.40 5.03 -9.55
N THR A 30 -6.99 6.26 -9.89
CA THR A 30 -5.61 6.75 -9.79
C THR A 30 -5.29 7.46 -8.47
N LEU A 31 -6.17 7.36 -7.46
CA LEU A 31 -6.06 8.09 -6.19
C LEU A 31 -4.70 7.90 -5.50
N ILE A 32 -4.23 6.65 -5.38
CA ILE A 32 -2.93 6.33 -4.79
C ILE A 32 -1.81 7.09 -5.52
N ASN A 33 -1.77 6.98 -6.84
CA ASN A 33 -0.74 7.62 -7.66
C ASN A 33 -0.78 9.16 -7.52
N GLN A 34 -1.98 9.75 -7.48
CA GLN A 34 -2.16 11.19 -7.31
C GLN A 34 -1.67 11.66 -5.92
N ILE A 35 -1.97 10.91 -4.84
CA ILE A 35 -1.51 11.24 -3.49
C ILE A 35 0.02 11.10 -3.41
N VAL A 36 0.57 10.01 -3.93
CA VAL A 36 2.02 9.76 -3.94
C VAL A 36 2.77 10.86 -4.69
N LYS A 37 2.34 11.21 -5.90
CA LYS A 37 2.95 12.28 -6.70
C LYS A 37 2.85 13.64 -6.01
N LYS A 38 1.66 14.01 -5.52
CA LYS A 38 1.43 15.30 -4.86
C LYS A 38 2.35 15.51 -3.66
N ASN A 39 2.63 14.45 -2.89
CA ASN A 39 3.43 14.52 -1.68
C ASN A 39 4.91 14.18 -1.89
N LYS A 40 5.31 13.82 -3.12
CA LYS A 40 6.65 13.27 -3.43
C LYS A 40 7.01 12.13 -2.46
N LEU A 41 6.01 11.28 -2.17
CA LEU A 41 6.10 10.24 -1.17
C LEU A 41 6.96 9.09 -1.71
N ALA A 42 8.09 8.81 -1.08
CA ALA A 42 8.85 7.60 -1.34
C ALA A 42 8.12 6.41 -0.72
N SER A 43 8.15 5.25 -1.35
CA SER A 43 7.52 4.06 -0.79
C SER A 43 8.42 2.83 -0.86
N VAL A 44 8.27 1.98 0.15
CA VAL A 44 8.81 0.62 0.22
C VAL A 44 7.62 -0.32 0.17
N VAL A 45 7.63 -1.26 -0.76
CA VAL A 45 6.64 -2.33 -0.85
C VAL A 45 7.23 -3.59 -0.24
N VAL A 46 6.52 -4.22 0.70
CA VAL A 46 6.88 -5.51 1.29
C VAL A 46 5.85 -6.53 0.84
N THR A 47 6.29 -7.57 0.16
CA THR A 47 5.41 -8.61 -0.39
C THR A 47 6.07 -10.00 -0.28
N GLY A 48 5.30 -11.04 -0.53
CA GLY A 48 5.72 -12.45 -0.42
C GLY A 48 4.73 -13.25 0.40
N THR A 49 4.86 -14.57 0.45
CA THR A 49 3.89 -15.46 1.09
C THR A 49 3.90 -15.32 2.61
N ASN A 50 5.06 -15.45 3.24
CA ASN A 50 5.23 -15.38 4.68
C ASN A 50 6.19 -14.25 5.08
N GLY A 51 6.05 -13.75 6.32
CA GLY A 51 6.96 -12.75 6.88
C GLY A 51 6.70 -11.29 6.49
N LYS A 52 5.74 -11.00 5.63
CA LYS A 52 5.37 -9.63 5.21
C LYS A 52 5.15 -8.69 6.41
N THR A 53 4.26 -9.09 7.30
CA THR A 53 3.89 -8.30 8.49
C THR A 53 5.05 -8.14 9.46
N THR A 54 5.83 -9.19 9.68
CA THR A 54 7.02 -9.13 10.54
C THR A 54 8.05 -8.17 9.97
N THR A 55 8.36 -8.29 8.68
CA THR A 55 9.34 -7.43 8.00
C THR A 55 8.88 -5.98 7.98
N SER A 56 7.60 -5.71 7.66
CA SER A 56 7.08 -4.35 7.62
C SER A 56 7.05 -3.70 9.01
N ARG A 57 6.75 -4.48 10.05
CA ARG A 57 6.81 -4.01 11.45
C ARG A 57 8.23 -3.73 11.92
N LEU A 58 9.19 -4.60 11.55
CA LEU A 58 10.60 -4.39 11.87
C LEU A 58 11.14 -3.11 11.23
N LEU A 59 10.87 -2.91 9.94
CA LEU A 59 11.19 -1.66 9.25
C LEU A 59 10.55 -0.45 9.93
N GLY A 60 9.29 -0.56 10.31
CA GLY A 60 8.58 0.49 11.05
C GLY A 60 9.20 0.79 12.40
N ALA A 61 9.66 -0.22 13.15
CA ALA A 61 10.34 -0.05 14.42
C ALA A 61 11.67 0.73 14.23
N VAL A 62 12.49 0.33 13.26
CA VAL A 62 13.73 1.03 12.93
C VAL A 62 13.50 2.50 12.58
N LEU A 63 12.48 2.79 11.76
CA LEU A 63 12.15 4.17 11.39
C LEU A 63 11.64 4.99 12.60
N THR A 64 10.88 4.35 13.49
CA THR A 64 10.40 4.98 14.72
C THR A 64 11.55 5.37 15.64
N GLU A 65 12.49 4.45 15.88
CA GLU A 65 13.71 4.73 16.67
C GLU A 65 14.57 5.83 16.03
N SER A 66 14.62 5.85 14.69
CA SER A 66 15.30 6.90 13.93
C SER A 66 14.51 8.22 13.88
N LYS A 67 13.37 8.33 14.55
CA LYS A 67 12.48 9.51 14.55
C LYS A 67 12.01 9.94 13.16
N ILE A 68 11.93 8.99 12.22
CA ILE A 68 11.46 9.22 10.84
C ILE A 68 9.96 8.97 10.78
N ASN A 69 9.19 10.00 10.42
CA ASN A 69 7.75 9.85 10.20
C ASN A 69 7.47 9.09 8.90
N PHE A 70 6.65 8.07 8.99
CA PHE A 70 6.24 7.23 7.86
C PHE A 70 4.75 6.88 7.91
N CYS A 71 4.20 6.57 6.74
CA CYS A 71 2.86 6.01 6.57
C CYS A 71 2.96 4.48 6.50
N HIS A 72 2.03 3.75 7.11
CA HIS A 72 2.00 2.29 7.09
C HIS A 72 0.56 1.78 7.05
N ASN A 73 0.24 0.82 6.18
CA ASN A 73 -1.08 0.18 6.13
C ASN A 73 -1.24 -0.95 7.17
N ARG A 74 -0.78 -0.70 8.41
CA ARG A 74 -0.61 -1.65 9.51
C ARG A 74 -1.89 -2.37 9.94
N SER A 75 -3.02 -1.67 9.89
CA SER A 75 -4.33 -2.16 10.34
C SER A 75 -5.30 -2.44 9.21
N GLY A 76 -4.84 -2.35 7.98
CA GLY A 76 -5.68 -2.46 6.79
C GLY A 76 -5.49 -3.75 6.03
N SER A 77 -6.28 -3.89 4.99
CA SER A 77 -6.10 -4.93 3.99
C SER A 77 -4.75 -4.75 3.29
N ASN A 78 -4.04 -5.83 3.05
CA ASN A 78 -2.82 -5.89 2.22
C ASN A 78 -3.12 -5.79 0.70
N LEU A 79 -4.31 -5.31 0.36
CA LEU A 79 -4.76 -4.97 -0.99
C LEU A 79 -4.68 -3.47 -1.23
N LEU A 80 -4.86 -3.05 -2.49
CA LEU A 80 -4.87 -1.62 -2.89
C LEU A 80 -5.77 -0.73 -2.03
N ARG A 81 -6.96 -1.24 -1.65
CA ARG A 81 -7.91 -0.51 -0.79
C ARG A 81 -7.32 -0.20 0.60
N GLY A 82 -6.52 -1.11 1.16
CA GLY A 82 -5.84 -0.89 2.44
C GLY A 82 -4.76 0.19 2.34
N ILE A 83 -3.96 0.16 1.27
CA ILE A 83 -2.97 1.20 0.97
C ILE A 83 -3.67 2.55 0.80
N ALA A 84 -4.74 2.60 0.00
CA ALA A 84 -5.51 3.83 -0.20
C ALA A 84 -6.06 4.37 1.12
N THR A 85 -6.64 3.50 1.98
CA THR A 85 -7.13 3.89 3.30
C THR A 85 -6.01 4.49 4.17
N ALA A 86 -4.85 3.85 4.23
CA ALA A 86 -3.72 4.35 5.01
C ALA A 86 -3.27 5.75 4.53
N LEU A 87 -3.17 5.95 3.22
CA LEU A 87 -2.82 7.25 2.64
C LEU A 87 -3.91 8.32 2.88
N ILE A 88 -5.18 7.94 2.77
CA ILE A 88 -6.32 8.82 3.07
C ILE A 88 -6.29 9.25 4.54
N ASN A 89 -6.12 8.33 5.47
CA ASN A 89 -6.11 8.61 6.91
C ASN A 89 -4.94 9.52 7.31
N GLN A 90 -3.78 9.31 6.72
CA GLN A 90 -2.57 10.11 6.96
C GLN A 90 -2.60 11.49 6.27
N SER A 91 -3.44 11.67 5.26
CA SER A 91 -3.55 12.95 4.57
C SER A 91 -4.46 13.94 5.33
N ASN A 92 -4.24 15.23 5.18
CA ASN A 92 -5.24 16.24 5.55
C ASN A 92 -6.35 16.32 4.50
N TRP A 93 -7.35 17.20 4.70
CA TRP A 93 -8.47 17.40 3.77
C TRP A 93 -8.05 17.87 2.37
N LEU A 94 -6.87 18.46 2.26
CA LEU A 94 -6.26 18.87 0.99
C LEU A 94 -5.40 17.77 0.36
N GLY A 95 -5.31 16.59 0.97
CA GLY A 95 -4.51 15.47 0.49
C GLY A 95 -3.00 15.63 0.73
N LYS A 96 -2.59 16.51 1.64
CA LYS A 96 -1.19 16.62 2.07
C LYS A 96 -0.89 15.63 3.19
N ILE A 97 0.23 14.94 3.09
CA ILE A 97 0.76 13.99 4.08
C ILE A 97 2.05 14.59 4.66
N LYS A 98 2.19 14.53 6.00
CA LYS A 98 3.42 15.01 6.68
C LYS A 98 4.62 14.10 6.42
N SER A 99 4.38 12.79 6.34
CA SER A 99 5.42 11.79 6.09
C SER A 99 5.97 11.90 4.68
N LYS A 100 7.25 11.60 4.50
CA LYS A 100 7.92 11.51 3.20
C LYS A 100 8.15 10.07 2.76
N LEU A 101 7.85 9.11 3.63
CA LEU A 101 8.05 7.69 3.40
C LEU A 101 6.76 6.91 3.71
N ALA A 102 6.50 5.86 2.93
CA ALA A 102 5.44 4.90 3.18
C ALA A 102 6.00 3.48 3.16
N ILE A 103 5.64 2.66 4.14
CA ILE A 103 5.82 1.20 4.13
C ILE A 103 4.48 0.60 3.75
N CYS A 104 4.44 -0.16 2.67
CA CYS A 104 3.22 -0.79 2.16
C CYS A 104 3.38 -2.31 2.17
N GLU A 105 2.67 -2.97 3.07
CA GLU A 105 2.50 -4.41 3.05
C GLU A 105 1.46 -4.77 1.99
N VAL A 106 1.82 -5.66 1.07
CA VAL A 106 1.01 -5.99 -0.11
C VAL A 106 0.96 -7.49 -0.32
N ASP A 107 -0.24 -7.99 -0.58
CA ASP A 107 -0.45 -9.37 -1.01
C ASP A 107 0.16 -9.60 -2.40
N GLU A 108 0.67 -10.80 -2.67
CA GLU A 108 1.37 -11.13 -3.90
C GLU A 108 0.52 -10.86 -5.15
N ALA A 109 -0.76 -11.19 -5.10
CA ALA A 109 -1.67 -10.97 -6.21
C ALA A 109 -1.94 -9.49 -6.47
N ALA A 110 -1.90 -8.65 -5.43
CA ALA A 110 -2.11 -7.21 -5.52
C ALA A 110 -0.82 -6.44 -5.84
N ALA A 111 0.34 -7.06 -5.65
CA ALA A 111 1.64 -6.40 -5.76
C ALA A 111 1.89 -5.74 -7.12
N PRO A 112 1.59 -6.36 -8.28
CA PRO A 112 1.79 -5.69 -9.57
C PRO A 112 0.98 -4.40 -9.72
N ALA A 113 -0.24 -4.39 -9.22
CA ALA A 113 -1.09 -3.19 -9.25
C ALA A 113 -0.61 -2.12 -8.26
N ALA A 114 -0.17 -2.54 -7.06
CA ALA A 114 0.39 -1.65 -6.06
C ALA A 114 1.69 -0.99 -6.53
N ILE A 115 2.59 -1.76 -7.16
CA ILE A 115 3.85 -1.25 -7.74
C ILE A 115 3.56 -0.20 -8.80
N ARG A 116 2.61 -0.45 -9.70
CA ARG A 116 2.21 0.55 -10.71
C ARG A 116 1.64 1.82 -10.09
N ALA A 117 0.85 1.69 -9.04
CA ALA A 117 0.21 2.83 -8.38
C ALA A 117 1.18 3.64 -7.51
N LEU A 118 2.05 2.98 -6.75
CA LEU A 118 2.98 3.58 -5.80
C LEU A 118 4.29 4.04 -6.45
N LYS A 119 4.75 3.34 -7.50
CA LYS A 119 6.09 3.49 -8.09
C LYS A 119 7.18 3.45 -7.00
N PRO A 120 7.28 2.36 -6.23
CA PRO A 120 8.12 2.30 -5.05
C PRO A 120 9.60 2.47 -5.39
N LYS A 121 10.36 2.98 -4.42
CA LYS A 121 11.83 3.05 -4.50
C LYS A 121 12.48 1.71 -4.18
N ILE A 122 11.85 0.92 -3.32
CA ILE A 122 12.36 -0.37 -2.86
C ILE A 122 11.19 -1.36 -2.85
N ILE A 123 11.46 -2.56 -3.31
CA ILE A 123 10.56 -3.71 -3.19
C ILE A 123 11.30 -4.78 -2.42
N VAL A 124 10.70 -5.22 -1.31
CA VAL A 124 11.21 -6.30 -0.47
C VAL A 124 10.36 -7.53 -0.71
N PHE A 125 10.98 -8.56 -1.23
CA PHE A 125 10.41 -9.89 -1.33
C PHE A 125 10.85 -10.71 -0.13
N THR A 126 9.90 -11.19 0.67
CA THR A 126 10.25 -12.07 1.79
C THR A 126 10.49 -13.50 1.32
N ASN A 127 9.50 -14.07 0.67
CA ASN A 127 9.59 -15.38 0.01
C ASN A 127 8.37 -15.59 -0.90
N ILE A 128 8.44 -16.58 -1.77
CA ILE A 128 7.31 -17.11 -2.55
C ILE A 128 7.26 -18.60 -2.29
N SER A 129 6.25 -19.05 -1.55
CA SER A 129 6.06 -20.45 -1.20
C SER A 129 4.98 -21.11 -2.07
N ARG A 130 5.09 -22.43 -2.29
CA ARG A 130 4.11 -23.22 -3.04
C ARG A 130 2.73 -23.29 -2.41
N ASP A 131 2.59 -22.95 -1.13
CA ASP A 131 1.33 -23.04 -0.37
C ASP A 131 0.20 -22.11 -0.89
N GLN A 132 0.52 -21.21 -1.84
CA GLN A 132 -0.46 -20.33 -2.48
C GLN A 132 -0.89 -20.79 -3.88
N LEU A 133 -0.45 -21.99 -4.33
CA LEU A 133 -0.80 -22.54 -5.66
C LEU A 133 -2.33 -22.67 -5.83
N ASP A 134 -3.04 -23.08 -4.78
CA ASP A 134 -4.51 -23.25 -4.79
C ASP A 134 -5.26 -21.91 -4.95
N ARG A 135 -4.61 -20.80 -4.60
CA ARG A 135 -5.22 -19.46 -4.64
C ARG A 135 -4.94 -18.68 -5.92
N TYR A 136 -3.76 -18.84 -6.53
CA TYR A 136 -3.27 -17.91 -7.57
C TYR A 136 -2.66 -18.60 -8.80
N GLY A 137 -2.67 -19.93 -8.87
CA GLY A 137 -2.01 -20.68 -9.93
C GLY A 137 -0.48 -20.73 -9.75
N GLU A 138 0.22 -21.22 -10.74
CA GLU A 138 1.65 -21.44 -10.67
C GLU A 138 2.45 -20.16 -10.37
N VAL A 139 3.51 -20.29 -9.58
CA VAL A 139 4.47 -19.21 -9.25
C VAL A 139 4.95 -18.48 -10.50
N ASP A 140 5.11 -19.19 -11.61
CA ASP A 140 5.47 -18.63 -12.92
C ASP A 140 4.44 -17.62 -13.46
N HIS A 141 3.16 -17.81 -13.17
CA HIS A 141 2.11 -16.86 -13.55
C HIS A 141 2.18 -15.57 -12.74
N LEU A 142 2.57 -15.66 -11.48
CA LEU A 142 2.83 -14.49 -10.63
C LEU A 142 4.06 -13.74 -11.12
N LEU A 143 5.16 -14.43 -11.37
CA LEU A 143 6.42 -13.83 -11.83
C LEU A 143 6.28 -13.14 -13.20
N LYS A 144 5.52 -13.73 -14.14
CA LYS A 144 5.26 -13.11 -15.45
C LYS A 144 4.48 -11.79 -15.39
N ARG A 145 3.71 -11.56 -14.32
CA ARG A 145 2.97 -10.30 -14.10
C ARG A 145 3.79 -9.20 -13.46
N TRP A 146 5.02 -9.49 -13.06
CA TRP A 146 5.87 -8.54 -12.34
C TRP A 146 6.68 -7.69 -13.32
N PRO A 147 6.53 -6.36 -13.31
CA PRO A 147 7.37 -5.50 -14.12
C PRO A 147 8.81 -5.55 -13.58
N GLY A 148 9.73 -6.11 -14.37
CA GLY A 148 11.15 -6.15 -14.03
C GLY A 148 11.75 -7.54 -13.82
N CYS A 149 10.96 -8.62 -13.77
CA CYS A 149 11.45 -9.99 -13.82
C CYS A 149 11.50 -10.47 -15.28
N ARG A 150 12.52 -10.09 -16.02
CA ARG A 150 12.97 -10.74 -17.27
C ARG A 150 14.40 -11.16 -17.10
#